data_c4897f75f7697e81d75112556b0460e6
#
_entry.id   c4897f75f7697e81d75112556b0460e6
#
_cell.length_a   1.000
_cell.length_b   1.000
_cell.length_c   1.000
_cell.angle_alpha   90.00
_cell.angle_beta   90.00
_cell.angle_gamma   90.00
#
_symmetry.space_group_name_H-M   'P 1'
#
loop_
_entity.id
_entity.type
_entity.pdbx_description
1 polymer ?
#
loop_
_entity_poly.entity_id
_entity_poly.type
_entity_poly.pdbx_seq_one_letter_code
_entity_poly.pdbx_strand_id
1 'polypeptide(L)'
;PKEPALVPDTLFFAIPQQKLVLRDMLRDLIAMEHILLMGNQGVGKNKMADKLLMLLQREREYIQLHRDTTVGSLTLAPSLREGIVVFDDSPLVKAMINGRILLIDEFDKAPTEVVVVLKALLEDGEILLADGRRFVRSNSKMLGTGDNIKPIADGFKVIALANRPGFPFL
;
A
#
# COMPACT_ATOMS: atom_id res chain seq x y z
N PRO A 1 0.16 -3.25 -17.67
CA PRO A 1 -0.60 -2.38 -16.78
C PRO A 1 -1.86 -1.85 -17.48
N LYS A 2 -2.94 -1.64 -16.72
CA LYS A 2 -4.18 -1.02 -17.22
C LYS A 2 -4.02 0.50 -17.32
N GLU A 3 -3.27 1.08 -16.41
CA GLU A 3 -2.95 2.50 -16.34
C GLU A 3 -1.42 2.71 -16.28
N PRO A 4 -0.75 2.83 -17.43
CA PRO A 4 0.71 2.98 -17.49
C PRO A 4 1.26 4.17 -16.69
N ALA A 5 0.48 5.23 -16.53
CA ALA A 5 0.87 6.41 -15.73
C ALA A 5 1.07 6.10 -14.24
N LEU A 6 0.52 5.00 -13.74
CA LEU A 6 0.70 4.55 -12.35
C LEU A 6 1.90 3.61 -12.17
N VAL A 7 2.57 3.25 -13.25
CA VAL A 7 3.85 2.53 -13.16
C VAL A 7 4.94 3.56 -12.87
N PRO A 8 5.72 3.40 -11.78
CA PRO A 8 6.77 4.36 -11.47
C PRO A 8 7.82 4.43 -12.58
N ASP A 9 8.32 5.63 -12.86
CA ASP A 9 9.52 5.87 -13.66
C ASP A 9 10.55 6.56 -12.77
N THR A 10 11.64 5.89 -12.45
CA THR A 10 12.61 6.38 -11.48
C THR A 10 14.04 6.22 -11.97
N LEU A 11 14.84 7.29 -11.85
CA LEU A 11 16.29 7.24 -11.99
C LEU A 11 16.88 6.48 -10.79
N PHE A 12 17.54 5.36 -11.08
CA PHE A 12 18.09 4.48 -10.06
C PHE A 12 19.51 4.03 -10.43
N PHE A 13 20.47 4.35 -9.57
CA PHE A 13 21.85 3.89 -9.69
C PHE A 13 22.05 2.66 -8.80
N ALA A 14 22.07 1.48 -9.38
CA ALA A 14 22.15 0.23 -8.64
C ALA A 14 23.56 0.00 -8.07
N ILE A 15 23.70 0.10 -6.77
CA ILE A 15 24.86 -0.41 -6.03
C ILE A 15 24.65 -1.87 -5.63
N PRO A 16 25.73 -2.65 -5.40
CA PRO A 16 25.62 -4.10 -5.14
C PRO A 16 24.64 -4.47 -4.02
N GLN A 17 24.67 -3.75 -2.88
CA GLN A 17 23.77 -4.01 -1.77
C GLN A 17 22.29 -3.81 -2.14
N GLN A 18 21.97 -2.77 -2.91
CA GLN A 18 20.61 -2.52 -3.36
C GLN A 18 20.11 -3.60 -4.33
N LYS A 19 20.98 -4.18 -5.15
CA LYS A 19 20.59 -5.32 -6.02
C LYS A 19 20.18 -6.53 -5.20
N LEU A 20 20.85 -6.81 -4.09
CA LEU A 20 20.46 -7.91 -3.19
C LEU A 20 19.07 -7.67 -2.59
N VAL A 21 18.82 -6.46 -2.08
CA VAL A 21 17.51 -6.09 -1.54
C VAL A 21 16.41 -6.19 -2.60
N LEU A 22 16.64 -5.69 -3.82
CA LEU A 22 15.70 -5.80 -4.93
C LEU A 22 15.38 -7.26 -5.28
N ARG A 23 16.40 -8.13 -5.28
CA ARG A 23 16.21 -9.57 -5.51
C ARG A 23 15.34 -10.21 -4.43
N ASP A 24 15.58 -9.86 -3.17
CA ASP A 24 14.82 -10.43 -2.05
C ASP A 24 13.37 -9.91 -2.06
N MET A 25 13.14 -8.61 -2.30
CA MET A 25 11.81 -8.05 -2.52
C MET A 25 11.07 -8.73 -3.70
N LEU A 26 11.77 -9.03 -4.80
CA LEU A 26 11.19 -9.75 -5.93
C LEU A 26 10.73 -11.15 -5.53
N ARG A 27 11.52 -11.87 -4.74
CA ARG A 27 11.15 -13.20 -4.22
C ARG A 27 9.87 -13.15 -3.38
N ASP A 28 9.77 -12.16 -2.49
CA ASP A 28 8.59 -11.98 -1.64
C ASP A 28 7.34 -11.68 -2.48
N LEU A 29 7.44 -10.82 -3.50
CA LEU A 29 6.32 -10.55 -4.41
C LEU A 29 5.91 -11.77 -5.23
N ILE A 30 6.89 -12.58 -5.70
CA ILE A 30 6.59 -13.82 -6.42
C ILE A 30 5.91 -14.84 -5.48
N ALA A 31 6.33 -14.90 -4.22
CA ALA A 31 5.69 -15.72 -3.19
C ALA A 31 4.32 -15.18 -2.74
N MET A 32 3.85 -14.09 -3.36
CA MET A 32 2.58 -13.43 -3.01
C MET A 32 2.54 -12.88 -1.58
N GLU A 33 3.70 -12.54 -1.00
CA GLU A 33 3.80 -11.95 0.33
C GLU A 33 3.72 -10.41 0.29
N HIS A 34 3.34 -9.81 1.41
CA HIS A 34 3.49 -8.39 1.67
C HIS A 34 4.93 -8.09 2.11
N ILE A 35 5.42 -6.88 1.82
CA ILE A 35 6.81 -6.50 2.11
C ILE A 35 6.84 -5.39 3.15
N LEU A 36 7.70 -5.53 4.17
CA LEU A 36 8.09 -4.44 5.06
C LEU A 36 9.57 -4.11 4.84
N LEU A 37 9.86 -2.93 4.33
CA LEU A 37 11.21 -2.44 4.10
C LEU A 37 11.60 -1.45 5.21
N MET A 38 12.47 -1.88 6.10
CA MET A 38 12.96 -1.07 7.21
C MET A 38 14.37 -0.54 6.95
N GLY A 39 14.61 0.71 7.29
CA GLY A 39 15.94 1.31 7.13
C GLY A 39 15.96 2.76 7.56
N ASN A 40 17.16 3.35 7.67
CA ASN A 40 17.30 4.75 8.03
C ASN A 40 16.63 5.66 7.00
N GLN A 41 16.32 6.88 7.41
CA GLN A 41 15.85 7.91 6.48
C GLN A 41 16.93 8.21 5.43
N GLY A 42 16.53 8.46 4.20
CA GLY A 42 17.46 8.81 3.11
C GLY A 42 18.19 7.64 2.43
N VAL A 43 18.05 6.38 2.89
CA VAL A 43 18.70 5.23 2.22
C VAL A 43 18.06 4.82 0.89
N GLY A 44 17.01 5.52 0.47
CA GLY A 44 16.39 5.29 -0.84
C GLY A 44 15.35 4.17 -0.86
N LYS A 45 14.67 3.86 0.27
CA LYS A 45 13.62 2.83 0.34
C LYS A 45 12.55 3.02 -0.75
N ASN A 46 12.02 4.24 -0.90
CA ASN A 46 11.01 4.56 -1.91
C ASN A 46 11.52 4.30 -3.32
N LYS A 47 12.76 4.73 -3.63
CA LYS A 47 13.37 4.49 -4.94
C LYS A 47 13.60 3.01 -5.24
N MET A 48 13.92 2.21 -4.22
CA MET A 48 14.05 0.75 -4.40
C MET A 48 12.69 0.11 -4.71
N ALA A 49 11.63 0.48 -3.98
CA ALA A 49 10.28 0.00 -4.26
C ALA A 49 9.84 0.43 -5.68
N ASP A 50 10.01 1.69 -6.04
CA ASP A 50 9.68 2.21 -7.36
C ASP A 50 10.47 1.52 -8.47
N LYS A 51 11.78 1.27 -8.27
CA LYS A 51 12.60 0.54 -9.24
C LYS A 51 12.10 -0.87 -9.46
N LEU A 52 11.73 -1.58 -8.40
CA LEU A 52 11.16 -2.92 -8.52
C LEU A 52 9.86 -2.89 -9.33
N LEU A 53 8.94 -1.98 -9.01
CA LEU A 53 7.66 -1.86 -9.69
C LEU A 53 7.81 -1.43 -11.15
N MET A 54 8.76 -0.54 -11.46
CA MET A 54 9.13 -0.18 -12.82
C MET A 54 9.58 -1.39 -13.63
N LEU A 55 10.48 -2.22 -13.08
CA LEU A 55 10.99 -3.41 -13.74
C LEU A 55 9.89 -4.46 -13.97
N LEU A 56 8.96 -4.58 -13.04
CA LEU A 56 7.82 -5.51 -13.12
C LEU A 56 6.63 -4.94 -13.91
N GLN A 57 6.70 -3.70 -14.35
CA GLN A 57 5.58 -2.99 -14.99
C GLN A 57 4.29 -3.06 -14.16
N ARG A 58 4.43 -2.91 -12.82
CA ARG A 58 3.31 -2.96 -11.87
C ARG A 58 2.86 -1.56 -11.49
N GLU A 59 1.56 -1.34 -11.57
CA GLU A 59 0.91 -0.11 -11.11
C GLU A 59 0.98 -0.01 -9.59
N ARG A 60 1.19 1.21 -9.08
CA ARG A 60 1.13 1.48 -7.65
C ARG A 60 0.14 2.58 -7.31
N GLU A 61 -0.46 2.43 -6.15
CA GLU A 61 -1.07 3.51 -5.38
C GLU A 61 -0.11 3.88 -4.25
N TYR A 62 -0.18 5.13 -3.79
CA TYR A 62 0.72 5.65 -2.76
C TYR A 62 -0.07 6.30 -1.63
N ILE A 63 0.29 5.97 -0.40
CA ILE A 63 -0.21 6.63 0.80
C ILE A 63 0.95 6.89 1.76
N GLN A 64 0.98 8.08 2.35
CA GLN A 64 1.91 8.41 3.42
C GLN A 64 1.14 8.50 4.73
N LEU A 65 1.61 7.81 5.76
CA LEU A 65 0.98 7.83 7.07
C LEU A 65 1.61 8.90 7.96
N HIS A 66 0.80 9.51 8.80
CA HIS A 66 1.19 10.54 9.76
C HIS A 66 0.56 10.23 11.11
N ARG A 67 1.01 10.92 12.16
CA ARG A 67 0.44 10.80 13.51
C ARG A 67 -1.05 11.15 13.56
N ASP A 68 -1.52 11.99 12.64
CA ASP A 68 -2.92 12.42 12.56
C ASP A 68 -3.72 11.64 11.51
N THR A 69 -3.15 10.58 10.93
CA THR A 69 -3.88 9.71 9.99
C THR A 69 -5.01 9.01 10.73
N THR A 70 -6.20 9.04 10.17
CA THR A 70 -7.39 8.39 10.75
C THR A 70 -7.80 7.16 9.94
N VAL A 71 -8.56 6.26 10.54
CA VAL A 71 -9.16 5.11 9.83
C VAL A 71 -10.09 5.60 8.70
N GLY A 72 -10.77 6.75 8.89
CA GLY A 72 -11.59 7.36 7.84
C GLY A 72 -10.80 7.76 6.60
N SER A 73 -9.58 8.28 6.77
CA SER A 73 -8.71 8.66 5.64
C SER A 73 -8.17 7.46 4.85
N LEU A 74 -8.22 6.25 5.41
CA LEU A 74 -7.93 5.02 4.67
C LEU A 74 -9.08 4.63 3.72
N THR A 75 -10.28 5.18 3.94
CA THR A 75 -11.47 4.85 3.15
C THR A 75 -11.65 5.82 2.00
N LEU A 76 -11.69 7.11 2.30
CA LEU A 76 -11.98 8.18 1.35
C LEU A 76 -10.88 9.25 1.39
N ALA A 77 -10.56 9.79 0.23
CA ALA A 77 -9.65 10.91 0.06
C ALA A 77 -10.40 12.11 -0.54
N PRO A 78 -10.25 13.33 0.03
CA PRO A 78 -10.85 14.52 -0.55
C PRO A 78 -10.17 14.84 -1.89
N SER A 79 -10.96 15.18 -2.89
CA SER A 79 -10.51 15.68 -4.18
C SER A 79 -11.30 16.93 -4.57
N LEU A 80 -10.67 17.81 -5.35
CA LEU A 80 -11.34 19.02 -5.83
C LEU A 80 -11.74 18.82 -7.29
N ARG A 81 -13.06 18.86 -7.57
CA ARG A 81 -13.61 18.80 -8.93
C ARG A 81 -14.48 20.03 -9.17
N GLU A 82 -14.12 20.82 -10.17
CA GLU A 82 -14.87 22.03 -10.57
C GLU A 82 -15.14 23.01 -9.39
N GLY A 83 -14.17 23.12 -8.46
CA GLY A 83 -14.31 23.97 -7.27
C GLY A 83 -15.12 23.37 -6.13
N ILE A 84 -15.63 22.13 -6.26
CA ILE A 84 -16.39 21.42 -5.24
C ILE A 84 -15.51 20.32 -4.63
N VAL A 85 -15.52 20.23 -3.30
CA VAL A 85 -14.85 19.11 -2.61
C VAL A 85 -15.73 17.87 -2.74
N VAL A 86 -15.19 16.83 -3.38
CA VAL A 86 -15.78 15.50 -3.47
C VAL A 86 -14.90 14.49 -2.76
N PHE A 87 -15.49 13.39 -2.31
CA PHE A 87 -14.73 12.31 -1.68
C PHE A 87 -14.64 11.14 -2.64
N ASP A 88 -13.43 10.86 -3.08
CA ASP A 88 -13.10 9.72 -3.93
C ASP A 88 -12.58 8.55 -3.06
N ASP A 89 -12.58 7.35 -3.63
CA ASP A 89 -11.91 6.21 -3.00
C ASP A 89 -10.44 6.53 -2.71
N SER A 90 -9.99 6.18 -1.52
CA SER A 90 -8.60 6.36 -1.12
C SER A 90 -7.65 5.52 -1.98
N PRO A 91 -6.33 5.79 -1.96
CA PRO A 91 -5.34 4.93 -2.62
C PRO A 91 -5.40 3.46 -2.16
N LEU A 92 -5.69 3.20 -0.87
CA LEU A 92 -5.89 1.85 -0.37
C LEU A 92 -7.06 1.15 -1.07
N VAL A 93 -8.22 1.81 -1.14
CA VAL A 93 -9.41 1.26 -1.77
C VAL A 93 -9.19 1.02 -3.26
N LYS A 94 -8.58 1.99 -3.96
CA LYS A 94 -8.22 1.85 -5.38
C LYS A 94 -7.27 0.67 -5.63
N ALA A 95 -6.26 0.48 -4.75
CA ALA A 95 -5.33 -0.63 -4.85
C ALA A 95 -6.03 -1.97 -4.68
N MET A 96 -6.92 -2.11 -3.69
CA MET A 96 -7.68 -3.35 -3.44
C MET A 96 -8.62 -3.69 -4.60
N ILE A 97 -9.33 -2.71 -5.16
CA ILE A 97 -10.26 -2.93 -6.27
C ILE A 97 -9.53 -3.32 -7.55
N ASN A 98 -8.42 -2.67 -7.87
CA ASN A 98 -7.72 -2.82 -9.14
C ASN A 98 -6.59 -3.86 -9.12
N GLY A 99 -6.27 -4.44 -7.97
CA GLY A 99 -5.16 -5.39 -7.83
C GLY A 99 -3.79 -4.73 -7.97
N ARG A 100 -3.66 -3.47 -7.55
CA ARG A 100 -2.42 -2.69 -7.60
C ARG A 100 -1.55 -2.93 -6.37
N ILE A 101 -0.29 -2.53 -6.46
CA ILE A 101 0.59 -2.49 -5.28
C ILE A 101 0.28 -1.21 -4.51
N LEU A 102 0.02 -1.33 -3.21
CA LEU A 102 -0.07 -0.19 -2.30
C LEU A 102 1.29 0.05 -1.66
N LEU A 103 1.89 1.19 -1.94
CA LEU A 103 3.10 1.66 -1.26
C LEU A 103 2.70 2.53 -0.08
N ILE A 104 3.00 2.07 1.14
CA ILE A 104 2.74 2.80 2.38
C ILE A 104 4.06 3.37 2.88
N ASP A 105 4.18 4.70 2.88
CA ASP A 105 5.35 5.38 3.41
C ASP A 105 5.14 5.80 4.88
N GLU A 106 6.23 5.92 5.62
CA GLU A 106 6.24 6.32 7.03
C GLU A 106 5.31 5.47 7.92
N PHE A 107 5.30 4.15 7.68
CA PHE A 107 4.45 3.21 8.42
C PHE A 107 4.71 3.26 9.94
N ASP A 108 5.92 3.60 10.35
CA ASP A 108 6.33 3.79 11.75
C ASP A 108 5.65 4.98 12.45
N LYS A 109 5.06 5.91 11.69
CA LYS A 109 4.36 7.08 12.24
C LYS A 109 2.84 6.88 12.37
N ALA A 110 2.33 5.73 11.94
CA ALA A 110 0.91 5.45 11.96
C ALA A 110 0.36 5.36 13.40
N PRO A 111 -0.83 5.94 13.69
CA PRO A 111 -1.54 5.70 14.94
C PRO A 111 -1.88 4.20 15.12
N THR A 112 -1.97 3.76 16.37
CA THR A 112 -2.23 2.35 16.70
C THR A 112 -3.51 1.82 16.07
N GLU A 113 -4.58 2.61 16.05
CA GLU A 113 -5.86 2.23 15.43
C GLU A 113 -5.73 2.00 13.92
N VAL A 114 -4.93 2.79 13.22
CA VAL A 114 -4.64 2.61 11.79
C VAL A 114 -3.84 1.33 11.56
N VAL A 115 -2.83 1.08 12.42
CA VAL A 115 -2.00 -0.14 12.35
C VAL A 115 -2.85 -1.39 12.56
N VAL A 116 -3.78 -1.38 13.53
CA VAL A 116 -4.67 -2.52 13.81
C VAL A 116 -5.54 -2.84 12.60
N VAL A 117 -6.11 -1.83 11.95
CA VAL A 117 -6.94 -2.01 10.75
C VAL A 117 -6.13 -2.55 9.58
N LEU A 118 -4.93 -2.00 9.35
CA LEU A 118 -4.03 -2.49 8.30
C LEU A 118 -3.51 -3.90 8.60
N LYS A 119 -3.27 -4.23 9.87
CA LYS A 119 -2.86 -5.58 10.28
C LYS A 119 -3.91 -6.62 9.90
N ALA A 120 -5.19 -6.38 10.19
CA ALA A 120 -6.28 -7.27 9.78
C ALA A 120 -6.29 -7.50 8.26
N LEU A 121 -6.08 -6.44 7.47
CA LEU A 121 -5.97 -6.57 6.02
C LEU A 121 -4.78 -7.44 5.59
N LEU A 122 -3.61 -7.26 6.22
CA LEU A 122 -2.39 -7.96 5.83
C LEU A 122 -2.34 -9.42 6.28
N GLU A 123 -2.83 -9.72 7.48
CA GLU A 123 -2.79 -11.06 8.07
C GLU A 123 -4.04 -11.88 7.67
N ASP A 124 -5.23 -11.33 7.88
CA ASP A 124 -6.49 -12.04 7.66
C ASP A 124 -6.99 -11.89 6.22
N GLY A 125 -6.52 -10.88 5.50
CA GLY A 125 -6.96 -10.56 4.14
C GLY A 125 -8.36 -9.97 4.11
N GLU A 126 -8.75 -9.27 5.19
CA GLU A 126 -10.03 -8.56 5.25
C GLU A 126 -9.91 -7.20 5.94
N ILE A 127 -10.76 -6.27 5.55
CA ILE A 127 -10.84 -4.94 6.15
C ILE A 127 -12.28 -4.45 6.12
N LEU A 128 -12.73 -3.87 7.24
CA LEU A 128 -13.96 -3.10 7.33
C LEU A 128 -13.62 -1.62 7.27
N LEU A 129 -14.17 -0.92 6.30
CA LEU A 129 -13.93 0.50 6.10
C LEU A 129 -14.93 1.35 6.89
N ALA A 130 -14.59 2.63 7.09
CA ALA A 130 -15.41 3.58 7.86
C ALA A 130 -16.79 3.85 7.23
N ASP A 131 -16.95 3.66 5.93
CA ASP A 131 -18.22 3.79 5.20
C ASP A 131 -19.08 2.50 5.20
N GLY A 132 -18.65 1.46 5.91
CA GLY A 132 -19.36 0.18 6.02
C GLY A 132 -19.04 -0.82 4.91
N ARG A 133 -18.23 -0.49 3.91
CA ARG A 133 -17.74 -1.46 2.93
C ARG A 133 -16.77 -2.42 3.60
N ARG A 134 -16.93 -3.72 3.33
CA ARG A 134 -16.03 -4.77 3.78
C ARG A 134 -15.33 -5.39 2.59
N PHE A 135 -14.01 -5.38 2.59
CA PHE A 135 -13.20 -6.06 1.60
C PHE A 135 -12.67 -7.37 2.17
N VAL A 136 -12.76 -8.44 1.39
CA VAL A 136 -12.36 -9.78 1.78
C VAL A 136 -11.57 -10.44 0.65
N ARG A 137 -10.80 -11.47 0.96
CA ARG A 137 -10.08 -12.24 -0.07
C ARG A 137 -11.04 -12.76 -1.14
N SER A 138 -10.59 -12.87 -2.39
CA SER A 138 -11.37 -13.32 -3.53
C SER A 138 -11.98 -14.73 -3.37
N ASN A 139 -11.40 -15.57 -2.50
CA ASN A 139 -11.89 -16.92 -2.17
C ASN A 139 -12.74 -16.97 -0.88
N SER A 140 -13.12 -15.85 -0.31
CA SER A 140 -13.88 -15.81 0.94
C SER A 140 -15.32 -16.30 0.74
N LYS A 141 -15.80 -17.13 1.66
CA LYS A 141 -17.20 -17.59 1.70
C LYS A 141 -18.20 -16.46 2.00
N MET A 142 -17.72 -15.30 2.42
CA MET A 142 -18.56 -14.14 2.70
C MET A 142 -18.99 -13.39 1.43
N LEU A 143 -18.35 -13.64 0.30
CA LEU A 143 -18.74 -13.01 -0.98
C LEU A 143 -20.17 -13.44 -1.37
N GLY A 144 -20.98 -12.44 -1.71
CA GLY A 144 -22.39 -12.66 -2.07
C GLY A 144 -23.36 -12.72 -0.87
N THR A 145 -22.89 -12.60 0.38
CA THR A 145 -23.78 -12.57 1.56
C THR A 145 -24.30 -11.16 1.89
N GLY A 146 -23.82 -10.12 1.20
CA GLY A 146 -24.27 -8.74 1.38
C GLY A 146 -23.68 -7.80 0.32
N ASP A 147 -24.41 -6.75 -0.01
CA ASP A 147 -24.03 -5.79 -1.06
C ASP A 147 -22.76 -4.98 -0.73
N ASN A 148 -22.48 -4.83 0.56
CA ASN A 148 -21.30 -4.08 1.05
C ASN A 148 -20.02 -4.91 1.08
N ILE A 149 -20.09 -6.22 0.77
CA ILE A 149 -18.93 -7.10 0.76
C ILE A 149 -18.32 -7.15 -0.65
N LYS A 150 -17.07 -6.76 -0.74
CA LYS A 150 -16.33 -6.65 -2.01
C LYS A 150 -15.09 -7.55 -2.00
N PRO A 151 -14.72 -8.16 -3.12
CA PRO A 151 -13.47 -8.91 -3.20
C PRO A 151 -12.26 -7.98 -3.28
N ILE A 152 -11.17 -8.38 -2.62
CA ILE A 152 -9.84 -7.84 -2.89
C ILE A 152 -9.33 -8.51 -4.16
N ALA A 153 -8.93 -7.72 -5.16
CA ALA A 153 -8.40 -8.25 -6.41
C ALA A 153 -7.05 -8.99 -6.19
N ASP A 154 -6.87 -10.11 -6.87
CA ASP A 154 -5.76 -11.05 -6.64
C ASP A 154 -4.36 -10.44 -6.78
N GLY A 155 -4.20 -9.39 -7.57
CA GLY A 155 -2.91 -8.70 -7.71
C GLY A 155 -2.54 -7.77 -6.56
N PHE A 156 -3.46 -7.48 -5.62
CA PHE A 156 -3.21 -6.55 -4.53
C PHE A 156 -2.10 -7.03 -3.60
N LYS A 157 -1.09 -6.19 -3.39
CA LYS A 157 -0.03 -6.38 -2.38
C LYS A 157 0.35 -5.05 -1.75
N VAL A 158 0.96 -5.13 -0.59
CA VAL A 158 1.45 -3.96 0.16
C VAL A 158 2.97 -4.01 0.26
N ILE A 159 3.59 -2.87 0.00
CA ILE A 159 4.98 -2.59 0.33
C ILE A 159 4.95 -1.45 1.37
N ALA A 160 5.25 -1.78 2.62
CA ALA A 160 5.31 -0.80 3.69
C ALA A 160 6.77 -0.37 3.91
N LEU A 161 6.98 0.93 4.06
CA LEU A 161 8.28 1.54 4.33
C LEU A 161 8.27 2.13 5.73
N ALA A 162 9.24 1.74 6.55
CA ALA A 162 9.38 2.21 7.92
C ALA A 162 10.80 2.68 8.20
N ASN A 163 10.95 3.62 9.12
CA ASN A 163 12.24 3.98 9.67
C ASN A 163 12.61 3.06 10.82
N ARG A 164 13.91 2.91 11.08
CA ARG A 164 14.36 2.16 12.26
C ARG A 164 13.99 2.92 13.53
N PRO A 165 13.51 2.24 14.58
CA PRO A 165 13.28 2.85 15.86
C PRO A 165 14.58 3.48 16.41
N GLY A 166 14.47 4.66 17.04
CA GLY A 166 15.57 5.27 17.74
C GLY A 166 16.58 6.07 16.90
N PHE A 167 16.33 6.35 15.63
CA PHE A 167 17.22 7.19 14.82
C PHE A 167 16.41 8.20 13.97
N PRO A 168 16.86 9.49 13.91
CA PRO A 168 17.68 10.29 14.80
C PRO A 168 16.86 11.06 15.85
N PHE A 169 15.57 10.82 15.94
CA PHE A 169 14.61 11.59 16.73
C PHE A 169 13.83 10.66 17.67
N LEU A 170 14.41 10.40 18.81
CA LEU A 170 13.69 10.01 20.02
C LEU A 170 13.24 11.27 20.74
#